data_7565bd7cc75fc5476a700f27a24057f4
#
_entry.id   7565bd7cc75fc5476a700f27a24057f4
#
_cell.length_a   1.000
_cell.length_b   1.000
_cell.length_c   1.000
_cell.angle_alpha   90.00
_cell.angle_beta   90.00
_cell.angle_gamma   90.00
#
_symmetry.space_group_name_H-M   'P 1'
#
loop_
_entity.id
_entity.type
_entity.pdbx_description
1 polymer ?
#
loop_
_entity_poly.entity_id
_entity_poly.type
_entity_poly.pdbx_seq_one_letter_code
_entity_poly.pdbx_strand_id
1 'polypeptide(L)'
;MKKEFKEIYIYCFVTDSFGTLNYQEKYKTKLVYKDAYTSWYATEGKNGLCFPRQRNVQNFALDLRSMINYATDDLHHVWEGWESESRIASPFEFSEEEIKKYVDEYNRETIKTRIHYTFYSLQSSIEQYEIEIKNQTKKLTEIEEQIAKLEPLCKKMEDRW
;
A
#
# COMPACT_ATOMS: atom_id res chain seq x y z
N MET A 1 -35.97 10.94 -20.71
CA MET A 1 -34.67 10.31 -20.99
C MET A 1 -34.83 8.79 -20.88
N LYS A 2 -34.50 8.04 -21.95
CA LYS A 2 -34.52 6.57 -21.89
C LYS A 2 -33.37 6.12 -20.96
N LYS A 3 -33.72 5.38 -19.93
CA LYS A 3 -32.72 4.68 -19.10
C LYS A 3 -32.16 3.53 -19.94
N GLU A 4 -30.88 3.64 -20.35
CA GLU A 4 -30.19 2.50 -20.95
C GLU A 4 -29.63 1.65 -19.82
N PHE A 5 -30.05 0.38 -19.77
CA PHE A 5 -29.49 -0.61 -18.87
C PHE A 5 -28.52 -1.47 -19.68
N LYS A 6 -27.26 -1.46 -19.28
CA LYS A 6 -26.24 -2.31 -19.87
C LYS A 6 -25.76 -3.31 -18.83
N GLU A 7 -25.66 -4.57 -19.24
CA GLU A 7 -25.06 -5.58 -18.36
C GLU A 7 -23.55 -5.38 -18.29
N ILE A 8 -23.03 -5.46 -17.11
CA ILE A 8 -21.60 -5.35 -16.81
C ILE A 8 -21.21 -6.38 -15.75
N TYR A 9 -19.92 -6.57 -15.57
CA TYR A 9 -19.34 -7.38 -14.51
C TYR A 9 -18.63 -6.47 -13.51
N ILE A 10 -18.83 -6.75 -12.21
CA ILE A 10 -18.10 -6.11 -11.14
C ILE A 10 -17.09 -7.12 -10.60
N TYR A 11 -15.85 -6.69 -10.48
CA TYR A 11 -14.75 -7.45 -9.94
C TYR A 11 -14.33 -6.85 -8.60
N CYS A 12 -14.30 -7.67 -7.56
CA CYS A 12 -13.97 -7.27 -6.21
C CYS A 12 -12.55 -7.72 -5.87
N PHE A 13 -11.75 -6.80 -5.38
CA PHE A 13 -10.39 -7.04 -4.93
C PHE A 13 -10.22 -6.49 -3.51
N VAL A 14 -9.35 -7.13 -2.76
CA VAL A 14 -8.87 -6.64 -1.46
C VAL A 14 -7.37 -6.48 -1.54
N THR A 15 -6.88 -5.35 -1.08
CA THR A 15 -5.45 -5.11 -0.96
C THR A 15 -5.07 -5.14 0.50
N ASP A 16 -4.05 -5.93 0.84
CA ASP A 16 -3.54 -6.03 2.20
C ASP A 16 -2.55 -4.89 2.54
N SER A 17 -2.15 -4.83 3.80
CA SER A 17 -1.17 -3.86 4.31
C SER A 17 0.21 -3.95 3.63
N PHE A 18 0.51 -5.06 2.97
CA PHE A 18 1.73 -5.24 2.18
C PHE A 18 1.58 -4.72 0.75
N GLY A 19 0.37 -4.32 0.33
CA GLY A 19 0.06 -3.87 -1.02
C GLY A 19 -0.09 -5.03 -2.00
N THR A 20 -0.27 -6.26 -1.50
CA THR A 20 -0.62 -7.37 -2.37
C THR A 20 -2.11 -7.37 -2.64
N LEU A 21 -2.47 -7.69 -3.87
CA LEU A 21 -3.82 -7.69 -4.36
C LEU A 21 -4.40 -9.10 -4.29
N ASN A 22 -5.63 -9.21 -3.76
CA ASN A 22 -6.36 -10.47 -3.68
C ASN A 22 -7.69 -10.33 -4.41
N TYR A 23 -7.91 -11.15 -5.44
CA TYR A 23 -9.18 -11.27 -6.11
C TYR A 23 -10.16 -12.04 -5.22
N GLN A 24 -11.36 -11.49 -5.01
CA GLN A 24 -12.38 -12.07 -4.16
C GLN A 24 -13.50 -12.75 -4.96
N GLU A 25 -14.19 -11.97 -5.76
CA GLU A 25 -15.34 -12.44 -6.51
C GLU A 25 -15.66 -11.54 -7.72
N LYS A 26 -16.43 -12.07 -8.65
CA LYS A 26 -17.09 -11.31 -9.70
C LYS A 26 -18.60 -11.56 -9.66
N TYR A 27 -19.36 -10.58 -10.06
CA TYR A 27 -20.78 -10.74 -10.25
C TYR A 27 -21.30 -9.89 -11.40
N LYS A 28 -22.35 -10.37 -12.04
CA LYS A 28 -23.03 -9.69 -13.13
C LYS A 28 -24.03 -8.69 -12.57
N THR A 29 -24.07 -7.49 -13.12
CA THR A 29 -25.00 -6.45 -12.72
C THR A 29 -25.47 -5.64 -13.92
N LYS A 30 -26.43 -4.76 -13.71
CA LYS A 30 -26.89 -3.82 -14.71
C LYS A 30 -26.35 -2.44 -14.42
N LEU A 31 -25.76 -1.81 -15.43
CA LEU A 31 -25.33 -0.43 -15.37
C LEU A 31 -26.53 0.47 -15.66
N VAL A 32 -26.86 1.36 -14.75
CA VAL A 32 -27.92 2.35 -14.92
C VAL A 32 -27.27 3.71 -15.20
N TYR A 33 -27.42 4.18 -16.43
CA TYR A 33 -27.03 5.55 -16.77
C TYR A 33 -28.13 6.52 -16.34
N LYS A 34 -27.78 7.49 -15.53
CA LYS A 34 -28.72 8.51 -15.08
C LYS A 34 -28.63 9.76 -15.95
N ASP A 35 -27.45 10.16 -16.33
CA ASP A 35 -27.13 11.23 -17.26
C ASP A 35 -25.77 10.96 -17.94
N ALA A 36 -25.27 11.90 -18.74
CA ALA A 36 -24.03 11.73 -19.48
C ALA A 36 -22.78 11.60 -18.60
N TYR A 37 -22.85 11.87 -17.29
CA TYR A 37 -21.70 11.98 -16.40
C TYR A 37 -21.78 11.05 -15.18
N THR A 38 -22.94 10.53 -14.85
CA THR A 38 -23.15 9.68 -13.67
C THR A 38 -23.68 8.32 -14.03
N SER A 39 -22.91 7.29 -13.74
CA SER A 39 -23.28 5.89 -13.91
C SER A 39 -23.60 5.26 -12.54
N TRP A 40 -24.66 4.47 -12.49
CA TRP A 40 -25.12 3.82 -11.27
C TRP A 40 -25.15 2.32 -11.48
N TYR A 41 -24.71 1.56 -10.48
CA TYR A 41 -24.79 0.11 -10.50
C TYR A 41 -26.00 -0.36 -9.68
N ALA A 42 -26.72 -1.32 -10.21
CA ALA A 42 -27.68 -2.09 -9.45
C ALA A 42 -27.27 -3.55 -9.52
N THR A 43 -27.04 -4.18 -8.41
CA THR A 43 -26.85 -5.63 -8.34
C THR A 43 -28.19 -6.31 -8.24
N GLU A 44 -28.50 -7.19 -9.18
CA GLU A 44 -29.50 -8.22 -9.00
C GLU A 44 -28.78 -9.43 -8.42
N GLY A 45 -28.70 -9.61 -7.15
CA GLY A 45 -28.05 -10.79 -6.76
C GLY A 45 -27.93 -11.05 -5.28
N LYS A 46 -27.40 -12.17 -4.94
CA LYS A 46 -27.22 -12.71 -3.62
C LYS A 46 -27.28 -11.65 -2.52
N ASN A 47 -28.40 -11.53 -1.84
CA ASN A 47 -28.68 -10.68 -0.68
C ASN A 47 -29.27 -9.28 -0.91
N GLY A 48 -29.73 -8.91 -2.12
CA GLY A 48 -30.43 -7.63 -2.31
C GLY A 48 -29.63 -6.39 -1.96
N LEU A 49 -28.31 -6.48 -1.91
CA LEU A 49 -27.41 -5.37 -1.66
C LEU A 49 -27.38 -4.48 -2.90
N CYS A 50 -28.24 -3.46 -2.90
CA CYS A 50 -28.03 -2.32 -3.76
C CYS A 50 -26.69 -1.69 -3.35
N PHE A 51 -25.76 -1.55 -4.29
CA PHE A 51 -24.59 -0.71 -4.05
C PHE A 51 -25.05 0.67 -3.64
N PRO A 52 -24.37 1.30 -2.64
CA PRO A 52 -24.70 2.65 -2.27
C PRO A 52 -24.68 3.52 -3.53
N ARG A 53 -25.75 4.28 -3.72
CA ARG A 53 -26.12 5.05 -4.91
C ARG A 53 -25.08 6.10 -5.37
N GLN A 54 -23.87 6.12 -4.83
CA GLN A 54 -22.98 7.28 -4.95
C GLN A 54 -21.54 6.99 -5.39
N ARG A 55 -21.21 5.82 -5.88
CA ARG A 55 -19.88 5.67 -6.45
C ARG A 55 -19.93 5.91 -7.96
N ASN A 56 -19.38 7.05 -8.37
CA ASN A 56 -19.00 7.27 -9.76
C ASN A 56 -18.20 6.06 -10.23
N VAL A 57 -18.60 5.51 -11.38
CA VAL A 57 -17.80 4.52 -12.08
C VAL A 57 -16.61 5.26 -12.70
N GLN A 58 -15.71 5.73 -11.88
CA GLN A 58 -14.44 6.26 -12.37
C GLN A 58 -13.50 5.16 -12.82
N ASN A 59 -13.76 3.93 -12.35
CA ASN A 59 -12.91 2.77 -12.60
C ASN A 59 -13.62 1.76 -13.49
N PHE A 60 -13.79 2.11 -14.75
CA PHE A 60 -14.36 1.22 -15.76
C PHE A 60 -13.22 0.64 -16.59
N ALA A 61 -12.85 -0.62 -16.30
CA ALA A 61 -11.75 -1.29 -16.96
C ALA A 61 -12.19 -1.93 -18.28
N LEU A 62 -11.44 -1.71 -19.34
CA LEU A 62 -11.67 -2.32 -20.65
C LEU A 62 -10.79 -3.57 -20.87
N ASP A 63 -9.80 -3.77 -20.03
CA ASP A 63 -8.89 -4.92 -20.05
C ASP A 63 -8.40 -5.25 -18.62
N LEU A 64 -7.80 -6.43 -18.46
CA LEU A 64 -7.31 -6.91 -17.17
C LEU A 64 -6.21 -6.03 -16.59
N ARG A 65 -5.34 -5.47 -17.43
CA ARG A 65 -4.25 -4.62 -16.96
C ARG A 65 -4.79 -3.32 -16.35
N SER A 66 -5.73 -2.69 -17.03
CA SER A 66 -6.43 -1.51 -16.50
C SER A 66 -7.17 -1.83 -15.20
N MET A 67 -7.77 -3.01 -15.10
CA MET A 67 -8.45 -3.47 -13.90
C MET A 67 -7.51 -3.57 -12.70
N ILE A 68 -6.36 -4.20 -12.87
CA ILE A 68 -5.35 -4.32 -11.82
C ILE A 68 -4.80 -2.94 -11.42
N ASN A 69 -4.52 -2.07 -12.37
CA ASN A 69 -4.07 -0.71 -12.09
C ASN A 69 -5.11 0.06 -11.25
N TYR A 70 -6.39 0.01 -11.61
CA TYR A 70 -7.44 0.66 -10.84
C TYR A 70 -7.62 0.04 -9.44
N ALA A 71 -7.48 -1.28 -9.32
CA ALA A 71 -7.56 -1.95 -8.02
C ALA A 71 -6.43 -1.51 -7.07
N THR A 72 -5.34 -1.03 -7.62
CA THR A 72 -4.13 -0.64 -6.86
C THR A 72 -3.96 0.87 -6.70
N ASP A 73 -4.61 1.69 -7.54
CA ASP A 73 -4.54 3.16 -7.45
C ASP A 73 -5.14 3.72 -6.14
N ASP A 74 -6.10 3.00 -5.54
CA ASP A 74 -6.68 3.36 -4.24
C ASP A 74 -5.70 3.14 -3.05
N LEU A 75 -4.54 2.53 -3.30
CA LEU A 75 -3.54 2.21 -2.27
C LEU A 75 -2.85 3.43 -1.64
N HIS A 76 -2.90 4.59 -2.27
CA HIS A 76 -2.30 5.81 -1.72
C HIS A 76 -2.97 6.29 -0.42
N HIS A 77 -4.08 5.67 -0.01
CA HIS A 77 -4.82 6.00 1.20
C HIS A 77 -4.85 4.89 2.25
N VAL A 78 -4.14 3.78 2.01
CA VAL A 78 -4.07 2.69 3.00
C VAL A 78 -3.07 3.07 4.10
N TRP A 79 -3.60 3.50 5.24
CA TRP A 79 -2.84 3.62 6.48
C TRP A 79 -2.44 2.22 6.95
N GLU A 80 -1.24 2.08 7.49
CA GLU A 80 -0.74 0.82 8.02
C GLU A 80 -1.81 0.08 8.85
N GLY A 81 -2.16 -1.14 8.41
CA GLY A 81 -3.09 -2.02 9.12
C GLY A 81 -4.52 -2.07 8.59
N TRP A 82 -4.87 -1.37 7.53
CA TRP A 82 -6.20 -1.41 6.93
C TRP A 82 -6.19 -2.17 5.60
N GLU A 83 -7.17 -3.06 5.44
CA GLU A 83 -7.48 -3.67 4.15
C GLU A 83 -8.28 -2.68 3.31
N SER A 84 -7.91 -2.51 2.05
CA SER A 84 -8.66 -1.68 1.09
C SER A 84 -9.43 -2.57 0.15
N GLU A 85 -10.74 -2.36 0.08
CA GLU A 85 -11.62 -3.05 -0.84
C GLU A 85 -11.84 -2.20 -2.10
N SER A 86 -11.53 -2.77 -3.27
CA SER A 86 -11.74 -2.13 -4.57
C SER A 86 -12.75 -2.89 -5.40
N ARG A 87 -13.64 -2.16 -6.07
CA ARG A 87 -14.68 -2.72 -6.93
C ARG A 87 -14.60 -2.07 -8.29
N ILE A 88 -14.29 -2.86 -9.32
CA ILE A 88 -14.02 -2.37 -10.66
C ILE A 88 -15.03 -2.97 -11.61
N ALA A 89 -15.63 -2.12 -12.44
CA ALA A 89 -16.57 -2.55 -13.45
C ALA A 89 -15.88 -2.81 -14.79
N SER A 90 -16.38 -3.81 -15.52
CA SER A 90 -15.99 -4.04 -16.90
C SER A 90 -17.19 -4.49 -17.72
N PRO A 91 -17.30 -4.10 -19.00
CA PRO A 91 -18.28 -4.65 -19.91
C PRO A 91 -17.93 -6.07 -20.35
N PHE A 92 -16.71 -6.53 -20.06
CA PHE A 92 -16.20 -7.83 -20.47
C PHE A 92 -16.16 -8.80 -19.30
N GLU A 93 -16.43 -10.06 -19.59
CA GLU A 93 -16.24 -11.15 -18.66
C GLU A 93 -14.84 -11.72 -18.82
N PHE A 94 -14.04 -11.63 -17.78
CA PHE A 94 -12.74 -12.27 -17.70
C PHE A 94 -12.86 -13.59 -16.93
N SER A 95 -12.08 -14.59 -17.31
CA SER A 95 -12.01 -15.84 -16.57
C SER A 95 -11.27 -15.65 -15.25
N GLU A 96 -11.61 -16.47 -14.27
CA GLU A 96 -10.91 -16.42 -12.97
C GLU A 96 -9.44 -16.77 -13.10
N GLU A 97 -9.09 -17.67 -14.02
CA GLU A 97 -7.71 -18.04 -14.31
C GLU A 97 -6.89 -16.87 -14.86
N GLU A 98 -7.47 -16.10 -15.79
CA GLU A 98 -6.83 -14.90 -16.32
C GLU A 98 -6.63 -13.85 -15.23
N ILE A 99 -7.67 -13.58 -14.43
CA ILE A 99 -7.59 -12.63 -13.32
C ILE A 99 -6.49 -13.05 -12.35
N LYS A 100 -6.49 -14.31 -11.92
CA LYS A 100 -5.50 -14.85 -11.00
C LYS A 100 -4.09 -14.71 -11.53
N LYS A 101 -3.87 -15.02 -12.80
CA LYS A 101 -2.55 -14.87 -13.45
C LYS A 101 -2.03 -13.44 -13.35
N TYR A 102 -2.87 -12.43 -13.67
CA TYR A 102 -2.48 -11.02 -13.60
C TYR A 102 -2.26 -10.55 -12.17
N VAL A 103 -3.08 -11.01 -11.22
CA VAL A 103 -2.91 -10.74 -9.79
C VAL A 103 -1.59 -11.33 -9.29
N ASP A 104 -1.26 -12.55 -9.66
CA ASP A 104 -0.01 -13.22 -9.27
C ASP A 104 1.22 -12.49 -9.86
N GLU A 105 1.14 -12.02 -11.12
CA GLU A 105 2.19 -11.22 -11.75
C GLU A 105 2.38 -9.88 -11.01
N TYR A 106 1.30 -9.18 -10.73
CA TYR A 106 1.33 -7.93 -9.97
C TYR A 106 1.93 -8.13 -8.58
N ASN A 107 1.46 -9.12 -7.82
CA ASN A 107 1.94 -9.39 -6.48
C ASN A 107 3.42 -9.74 -6.46
N ARG A 108 3.89 -10.50 -7.44
CA ARG A 108 5.31 -10.84 -7.57
C ARG A 108 6.18 -9.60 -7.72
N GLU A 109 5.81 -8.69 -8.61
CA GLU A 109 6.56 -7.45 -8.82
C GLU A 109 6.45 -6.50 -7.62
N THR A 110 5.30 -6.43 -6.97
CA THR A 110 5.10 -5.64 -5.75
C THR A 110 5.98 -6.13 -4.61
N ILE A 111 5.99 -7.43 -4.34
CA ILE A 111 6.83 -8.04 -3.30
C ILE A 111 8.30 -7.81 -3.60
N LYS A 112 8.73 -8.05 -4.83
CA LYS A 112 10.11 -7.81 -5.27
C LYS A 112 10.55 -6.36 -5.05
N THR A 113 9.72 -5.42 -5.45
CA THR A 113 9.97 -3.99 -5.28
C THR A 113 10.07 -3.63 -3.80
N ARG A 114 9.17 -4.13 -2.95
CA ARG A 114 9.22 -3.88 -1.50
C ARG A 114 10.45 -4.47 -0.83
N ILE A 115 10.82 -5.71 -1.17
CA ILE A 115 12.06 -6.33 -0.65
C ILE A 115 13.25 -5.43 -1.01
N HIS A 116 13.30 -4.96 -2.26
CA HIS A 116 14.38 -4.09 -2.72
C HIS A 116 14.45 -2.78 -1.93
N TYR A 117 13.32 -2.07 -1.79
CA TYR A 117 13.26 -0.83 -0.99
C TYR A 117 13.61 -1.06 0.48
N THR A 118 13.08 -2.14 1.09
CA THR A 118 13.38 -2.46 2.48
C THR A 118 14.87 -2.74 2.66
N PHE A 119 15.48 -3.49 1.74
CA PHE A 119 16.91 -3.78 1.78
C PHE A 119 17.76 -2.50 1.74
N TYR A 120 17.48 -1.60 0.78
CA TYR A 120 18.23 -0.35 0.69
C TYR A 120 17.99 0.59 1.87
N SER A 121 16.76 0.63 2.40
CA SER A 121 16.45 1.42 3.60
C SER A 121 17.25 0.92 4.82
N LEU A 122 17.30 -0.39 5.01
CA LEU A 122 18.08 -0.99 6.09
C LEU A 122 19.57 -0.77 5.91
N GLN A 123 20.09 -0.90 4.70
CA GLN A 123 21.49 -0.63 4.40
C GLN A 123 21.86 0.82 4.70
N SER A 124 21.04 1.78 4.28
CA SER A 124 21.24 3.20 4.60
C SER A 124 21.18 3.47 6.11
N SER A 125 20.30 2.79 6.83
CA SER A 125 20.22 2.90 8.29
C SER A 125 21.50 2.39 8.97
N ILE A 126 22.04 1.27 8.49
CA ILE A 126 23.33 0.73 9.00
C ILE A 126 24.44 1.76 8.81
N GLU A 127 24.59 2.34 7.62
CA GLU A 127 25.60 3.36 7.34
C GLU A 127 25.46 4.58 8.26
N GLN A 128 24.25 5.03 8.53
CA GLN A 128 23.98 6.13 9.45
C GLN A 128 24.39 5.77 10.89
N TYR A 129 24.04 4.58 11.37
CA TYR A 129 24.43 4.14 12.70
C TYR A 129 25.95 3.95 12.84
N GLU A 130 26.64 3.47 11.82
CA GLU A 130 28.09 3.38 11.82
C GLU A 130 28.76 4.76 11.98
N ILE A 131 28.26 5.77 11.27
CA ILE A 131 28.72 7.15 11.40
C ILE A 131 28.46 7.68 12.82
N GLU A 132 27.27 7.43 13.36
CA GLU A 132 26.92 7.87 14.70
C GLU A 132 27.81 7.21 15.77
N ILE A 133 28.02 5.91 15.69
CA ILE A 133 28.91 5.16 16.59
C ILE A 133 30.32 5.76 16.53
N LYS A 134 30.85 6.03 15.33
CA LYS A 134 32.18 6.65 15.17
C LYS A 134 32.25 8.01 15.85
N ASN A 135 31.22 8.84 15.69
CA ASN A 135 31.16 10.15 16.33
C ASN A 135 31.05 10.06 17.87
N GLN A 136 30.26 9.13 18.38
CA GLN A 136 30.15 8.91 19.82
C GLN A 136 31.42 8.35 20.43
N THR A 137 32.11 7.44 19.74
CA THR A 137 33.40 6.89 20.16
C THR A 137 34.43 8.00 20.25
N LYS A 138 34.47 8.92 19.27
CA LYS A 138 35.38 10.07 19.33
C LYS A 138 35.11 10.96 20.54
N LYS A 139 33.86 11.30 20.82
CA LYS A 139 33.45 12.08 21.99
C LYS A 139 33.83 11.39 23.30
N LEU A 140 33.65 10.07 23.38
CA LEU A 140 34.06 9.29 24.55
C LEU A 140 35.55 9.40 24.81
N THR A 141 36.37 9.22 23.78
CA THR A 141 37.83 9.38 23.89
C THR A 141 38.22 10.80 24.38
N GLU A 142 37.56 11.85 23.86
CA GLU A 142 37.81 13.22 24.29
C GLU A 142 37.48 13.44 25.78
N ILE A 143 36.40 12.83 26.27
CA ILE A 143 35.98 12.87 27.68
C ILE A 143 36.99 12.09 28.56
N GLU A 144 37.39 10.91 28.14
CA GLU A 144 38.41 10.10 28.86
C GLU A 144 39.73 10.85 29.01
N GLU A 145 40.19 11.55 27.95
CA GLU A 145 41.38 12.41 28.04
C GLU A 145 41.19 13.57 29.02
N GLN A 146 40.00 14.17 29.09
CA GLN A 146 39.71 15.22 30.05
C GLN A 146 39.75 14.69 31.50
N ILE A 147 39.15 13.53 31.74
CA ILE A 147 39.17 12.86 33.03
C ILE A 147 40.61 12.58 33.45
N ALA A 148 41.43 12.01 32.56
CA ALA A 148 42.82 11.70 32.85
C ALA A 148 43.65 12.94 33.21
N LYS A 149 43.32 14.13 32.65
CA LYS A 149 43.96 15.40 33.03
C LYS A 149 43.52 15.93 34.38
N LEU A 150 42.26 15.69 34.78
CA LEU A 150 41.71 16.19 36.05
C LEU A 150 42.00 15.27 37.25
N GLU A 151 42.17 13.98 37.02
CA GLU A 151 42.42 12.99 38.07
C GLU A 151 43.60 13.32 39.00
N PRO A 152 44.79 13.72 38.48
CA PRO A 152 45.90 14.09 39.37
C PRO A 152 45.66 15.40 40.13
N LEU A 153 44.80 16.29 39.61
CA LEU A 153 44.40 17.51 40.30
C LEU A 153 43.45 17.23 41.46
N CYS A 154 42.51 16.34 41.28
CA CYS A 154 41.60 15.88 42.32
C CYS A 154 42.39 15.23 43.48
N LYS A 155 43.30 14.32 43.19
CA LYS A 155 44.16 13.68 44.20
C LYS A 155 44.99 14.71 45.02
N LYS A 156 45.57 15.74 44.37
CA LYS A 156 46.29 16.81 45.06
C LYS A 156 45.39 17.65 45.96
N MET A 157 44.10 17.75 45.67
CA MET A 157 43.17 18.45 46.56
C MET A 157 42.75 17.61 47.76
N GLU A 158 42.57 16.31 47.59
CA GLU A 158 42.25 15.38 48.69
C GLU A 158 43.39 15.27 49.72
N ASP A 159 44.65 15.30 49.25
CA ASP A 159 45.81 15.27 50.12
C ASP A 159 46.06 16.57 50.93
N ARG A 160 45.25 17.62 50.67
CA ARG A 160 45.37 18.93 51.35
C ARG A 160 44.32 19.18 52.46
N TRP A 161 43.38 18.30 52.57
CA TRP A 161 42.31 18.35 53.60
C TRP A 161 42.40 17.16 54.54
#